data_bcb606586284d48cb101b7076fd8c681
#
_entry.id   bcb606586284d48cb101b7076fd8c681
#
_cell.length_a   1.000
_cell.length_b   1.000
_cell.length_c   1.000
_cell.angle_alpha   90.00
_cell.angle_beta   90.00
_cell.angle_gamma   90.00
#
_symmetry.space_group_name_H-M   'P 1'
#
loop_
_entity.id
_entity.type
_entity.pdbx_description
1 polymer ?
#
loop_
_entity_poly.entity_id
_entity_poly.type
_entity_poly.pdbx_seq_one_letter_code
_entity_poly.pdbx_strand_id
1 'polypeptide(L)' 'MTVRELIKYLLTLDQDMPVAHQMYSEQCLLEQDEIAVVDLCYPRSDGWIQNARPDMPTRKYLLLPGN' A
#
# COMPACT_ATOMS: atom_id res chain seq x y z
N MET A 1 -3.87 -15.29 4.64
CA MET A 1 -3.67 -14.68 5.98
C MET A 1 -5.03 -14.46 6.61
N THR A 2 -5.13 -14.62 7.94
CA THR A 2 -6.37 -14.37 8.67
C THR A 2 -6.44 -12.91 9.12
N VAL A 3 -7.62 -12.47 9.54
CA VAL A 3 -7.79 -11.12 10.09
C VAL A 3 -6.87 -10.91 11.29
N ARG A 4 -6.76 -11.91 12.17
CA ARG A 4 -5.87 -11.81 13.34
C ARG A 4 -4.42 -11.61 12.94
N GLU A 5 -3.96 -12.36 11.95
CA GLU A 5 -2.60 -12.25 11.44
C GLU A 5 -2.36 -10.87 10.81
N LEU A 6 -3.31 -10.35 10.07
CA LEU A 6 -3.21 -9.02 9.49
C LEU A 6 -3.13 -7.94 10.55
N ILE A 7 -3.95 -8.02 11.60
CA ILE A 7 -3.90 -7.06 12.70
C ILE A 7 -2.52 -7.07 13.36
N LYS A 8 -1.98 -8.25 13.65
CA LYS A 8 -0.64 -8.36 14.25
C LYS A 8 0.42 -7.72 13.38
N TYR A 9 0.36 -7.98 12.07
CA TYR A 9 1.33 -7.39 11.14
C TYR A 9 1.20 -5.87 11.10
N LEU A 10 -0.01 -5.36 10.98
CA LEU A 10 -0.24 -3.92 10.87
C LEU A 10 0.23 -3.17 12.12
N LEU A 11 0.15 -3.78 13.29
CA LEU A 11 0.63 -3.17 14.54
C LEU A 11 2.15 -2.99 14.59
N THR A 12 2.89 -3.66 13.70
CA THR A 12 4.35 -3.50 13.62
C THR A 12 4.76 -2.32 12.75
N LEU A 13 3.80 -1.69 12.06
CA LEU A 13 4.06 -0.64 11.09
C LEU A 13 3.74 0.75 11.67
N ASP A 14 4.25 1.79 11.01
CA ASP A 14 3.92 3.17 11.34
C ASP A 14 2.40 3.38 11.20
N GLN A 15 1.73 3.70 12.31
CA GLN A 15 0.27 3.81 12.33
C GLN A 15 -0.24 5.02 11.55
N ASP A 16 0.62 5.98 11.26
CA ASP A 16 0.24 7.19 10.53
C ASP A 16 0.57 7.09 9.03
N MET A 17 1.11 5.96 8.59
CA MET A 17 1.46 5.75 7.20
C MET A 17 0.20 5.55 6.35
N PRO A 18 0.04 6.29 5.24
CA PRO A 18 -1.13 6.09 4.39
C PRO A 18 -1.12 4.73 3.71
N VAL A 19 -2.32 4.23 3.42
CA VAL A 19 -2.52 2.94 2.77
C VAL A 19 -2.94 3.17 1.32
N ALA A 20 -2.30 2.45 0.41
CA ALA A 20 -2.66 2.46 -1.01
C ALA A 20 -2.98 1.02 -1.44
N HIS A 21 -3.68 0.88 -2.54
CA HIS A 21 -3.98 -0.43 -3.09
C HIS A 21 -3.92 -0.38 -4.61
N GLN A 22 -3.66 -1.52 -5.20
CA GLN A 22 -3.71 -1.67 -6.65
C GLN A 22 -5.14 -2.07 -7.04
N MET A 23 -5.54 -1.69 -8.23
CA MET A 23 -6.90 -1.96 -8.70
C MET A 23 -6.89 -3.07 -9.75
N TYR A 24 -7.59 -4.16 -9.42
CA TYR A 24 -7.76 -5.31 -10.31
C TYR A 24 -9.23 -5.72 -10.31
N SER A 25 -9.59 -6.61 -11.21
CA SER A 25 -10.98 -7.01 -11.39
C SER A 25 -11.37 -8.31 -10.67
N GLU A 26 -10.40 -9.05 -10.17
CA GLU A 26 -10.64 -10.34 -9.53
C GLU A 26 -10.11 -10.35 -8.11
N GLN A 27 -10.58 -11.29 -7.29
CA GLN A 27 -10.18 -11.41 -5.91
C GLN A 27 -9.33 -12.67 -5.69
N CYS A 28 -8.39 -12.58 -4.77
CA CYS A 28 -7.62 -13.73 -4.31
C CYS A 28 -7.27 -13.54 -2.83
N LEU A 29 -6.72 -14.58 -2.22
CA LEU A 29 -6.29 -14.47 -0.84
C LEU A 29 -5.10 -13.54 -0.73
N LEU A 30 -5.15 -12.67 0.28
CA LEU A 30 -4.04 -11.78 0.60
C LEU A 30 -3.00 -12.54 1.42
N GLU A 31 -1.75 -12.50 0.97
CA GLU A 31 -0.62 -13.04 1.71
C GLU A 31 0.27 -11.90 2.20
N GLN A 32 0.93 -12.13 3.33
CA GLN A 32 1.74 -11.07 3.96
C GLN A 32 2.87 -10.57 3.06
N ASP A 33 3.48 -11.43 2.28
CA ASP A 33 4.58 -11.06 1.38
C ASP A 33 4.13 -10.21 0.19
N GLU A 34 2.81 -10.08 -0.01
CA GLU A 34 2.25 -9.21 -1.05
C GLU A 34 2.04 -7.78 -0.55
N ILE A 35 2.10 -7.57 0.76
CA ILE A 35 1.94 -6.25 1.36
C ILE A 35 3.34 -5.63 1.48
N ALA A 36 3.51 -4.43 0.95
CA ALA A 36 4.82 -3.79 0.90
C ALA A 36 4.76 -2.35 1.39
N VAL A 37 5.88 -1.90 1.95
CA VAL A 37 6.09 -0.47 2.22
C VAL A 37 6.92 0.07 1.08
N VAL A 38 6.37 1.04 0.34
CA VAL A 38 7.00 1.55 -0.87
C VAL A 38 6.99 3.07 -0.88
N ASP A 39 7.92 3.65 -1.65
CA ASP A 39 7.94 5.09 -1.89
C ASP A 39 7.16 5.39 -3.17
N LEU A 40 6.17 6.27 -3.05
CA LEU A 40 5.36 6.71 -4.18
C LEU A 40 5.21 8.22 -4.11
N CYS A 41 4.79 8.84 -5.21
CA CYS A 41 4.51 10.27 -5.26
C CYS A 41 3.33 10.62 -4.36
N TYR A 42 3.17 11.91 -4.06
CA TYR A 42 1.99 12.38 -3.34
C TYR A 42 0.75 12.21 -4.23
N PRO A 43 -0.44 12.00 -3.61
CA PRO A 43 -1.66 11.80 -4.39
C PRO A 43 -1.99 13.04 -5.24
N ARG A 44 -2.49 12.79 -6.45
CA ARG A 44 -3.06 13.85 -7.27
C ARG A 44 -4.46 14.18 -6.76
N SER A 45 -5.03 15.26 -7.29
CA SER A 45 -6.36 15.70 -6.88
C SER A 45 -7.46 14.67 -7.16
N ASP A 46 -7.22 13.77 -8.12
CA ASP A 46 -8.15 12.69 -8.46
C ASP A 46 -7.94 11.43 -7.60
N GLY A 47 -6.98 11.46 -6.67
CA GLY A 47 -6.68 10.33 -5.79
C GLY A 47 -5.70 9.31 -6.35
N TRP A 48 -5.27 9.46 -7.60
CA TRP A 48 -4.28 8.55 -8.18
C TRP A 48 -2.88 8.89 -7.68
N ILE A 49 -2.08 7.83 -7.48
CA ILE A 49 -0.72 7.94 -6.96
C ILE A 49 0.23 7.35 -8.00
N GLN A 50 1.20 8.15 -8.42
CA GLN A 50 2.19 7.71 -9.40
C GLN A 50 3.34 7.00 -8.72
N ASN A 51 4.00 6.10 -9.47
CA ASN A 51 5.24 5.49 -9.03
C ASN A 51 6.29 6.56 -8.75
N ALA A 52 7.26 6.24 -7.88
CA ALA A 52 8.31 7.18 -7.52
C ALA A 52 9.06 7.69 -8.75
N ARG A 53 9.31 9.00 -8.77
CA ARG A 53 10.01 9.70 -9.84
C ARG A 53 11.09 10.57 -9.24
N PRO A 54 12.26 10.68 -9.89
CA PRO A 54 13.36 11.49 -9.33
C PRO A 54 13.07 13.00 -9.31
N ASP A 55 12.11 13.46 -10.12
CA ASP A 55 11.76 14.88 -10.23
C ASP A 55 10.58 15.29 -9.34
N MET A 56 10.04 14.37 -8.54
CA MET A 56 8.85 14.60 -7.71
C MET A 56 9.12 14.18 -6.27
N PRO A 57 8.51 14.88 -5.29
CA PRO A 57 8.58 14.43 -3.90
C PRO A 57 7.81 13.14 -3.72
N THR A 58 8.31 12.29 -2.82
CA THR A 58 7.69 11.01 -2.51
C THR A 58 7.47 10.87 -1.02
N ARG A 59 6.64 9.90 -0.64
CA ARG A 59 6.47 9.49 0.74
C ARG A 59 6.27 7.97 0.79
N LYS A 60 6.35 7.41 1.99
CA LYS A 60 6.13 5.98 2.18
C LYS A 60 4.65 5.67 2.28
N TYR A 61 4.26 4.54 1.69
CA TYR A 61 2.90 4.02 1.72
C TYR A 61 2.94 2.56 2.09
N LEU A 62 1.91 2.09 2.79
CA LEU A 62 1.60 0.67 2.85
C LEU A 62 0.80 0.35 1.60
N LEU A 63 1.37 -0.44 0.70
CA LEU A 63 0.73 -0.81 -0.56
C LEU A 63 0.12 -2.20 -0.45
N LEU A 64 -1.19 -2.25 -0.59
CA LEU A 64 -1.91 -3.52 -0.68
C LEU A 64 -1.96 -3.94 -2.14
N PRO A 65 -1.76 -5.22 -2.42
CA PRO A 65 -1.86 -5.69 -3.81
C PRO A 65 -3.31 -5.66 -4.26
N GLY A 66 -3.46 -5.57 -5.58
CA GLY A 66 -4.73 -5.86 -6.20
C GLY A 66 -4.59 -7.12 -7.04
N ASN A 67 -5.66 -7.59 -7.57
CA ASN A 67 -5.55 -8.74 -8.43
C ASN A 67 -6.52 -8.69 -9.62
#